data_3f456518437319d243c7c9ae07cf5823
#
_entry.id   3f456518437319d243c7c9ae07cf5823
#
_cell.length_a   1.000
_cell.length_b   1.000
_cell.length_c   1.000
_cell.angle_alpha   90.00
_cell.angle_beta   90.00
_cell.angle_gamma   90.00
#
_symmetry.space_group_name_H-M   'P 1'
#
loop_
_entity.id
_entity.type
_entity.pdbx_description
1 polymer ?
#
loop_
_entity_poly.entity_id
_entity_poly.type
_entity_poly.pdbx_seq_one_letter_code
_entity_poly.pdbx_strand_id
1 'polypeptide(L)'
;MAGATTLGDLASAIGVRSQEESAIVAELKAGSEAAYAWLIGEFQQPVYGLVYRIVNDPADAADTTQDVFLKVFRGMKHFHGGSSLKTWVYRIALHEAANRRRWWFRHKAKETSIEPETEANGVSDNAIQVALTDHADSPFDSVAHHEVQQRVDEELRKVPEPYRTTLILRDLEEMSYEEIAEVLEVSLGTVKSRLTRGRDALRQRLTPYVREVGNELGLTAPKEQGPRSQVAGGGRRVEVMP
;
A
#
# COMPACT_ATOMS: atom_id res chain seq x y z
N MET A 1 6.93 -6.37 -31.63
CA MET A 1 7.74 -7.53 -31.22
C MET A 1 8.13 -7.33 -29.76
N ALA A 2 7.41 -7.99 -28.85
CA ALA A 2 7.74 -7.97 -27.42
C ALA A 2 8.88 -8.97 -27.18
N GLY A 3 10.05 -8.46 -26.79
CA GLY A 3 11.20 -9.29 -26.46
C GLY A 3 10.90 -10.10 -25.19
N ALA A 4 11.00 -11.41 -25.31
CA ALA A 4 10.92 -12.31 -24.17
C ALA A 4 12.14 -12.06 -23.27
N THR A 5 11.94 -11.48 -22.10
CA THR A 5 12.95 -11.34 -21.06
C THR A 5 13.34 -12.75 -20.60
N THR A 6 14.59 -13.13 -20.82
CA THR A 6 15.07 -14.47 -20.45
C THR A 6 15.32 -14.56 -18.95
N LEU A 7 15.28 -15.79 -18.39
CA LEU A 7 15.64 -16.05 -16.99
C LEU A 7 17.06 -15.54 -16.66
N GLY A 8 17.97 -15.54 -17.64
CA GLY A 8 19.32 -15.00 -17.52
C GLY A 8 19.34 -13.48 -17.35
N ASP A 9 18.46 -12.75 -18.05
CA ASP A 9 18.38 -11.28 -17.93
C ASP A 9 17.82 -10.87 -16.58
N LEU A 10 16.84 -11.62 -16.05
CA LEU A 10 16.28 -11.39 -14.70
C LEU A 10 17.32 -11.67 -13.60
N ALA A 11 18.06 -12.76 -13.70
CA ALA A 11 19.11 -13.09 -12.74
C ALA A 11 20.25 -12.06 -12.75
N SER A 12 20.62 -11.55 -13.94
CA SER A 12 21.60 -10.47 -14.08
C SER A 12 21.10 -9.17 -13.46
N ALA A 13 19.86 -8.78 -13.72
CA ALA A 13 19.25 -7.56 -13.15
C ALA A 13 19.15 -7.62 -11.61
N ILE A 14 18.82 -8.79 -11.05
CA ILE A 14 18.80 -8.99 -9.58
C ILE A 14 20.21 -8.88 -9.00
N GLY A 15 21.21 -9.47 -9.66
CA GLY A 15 22.61 -9.40 -9.23
C GLY A 15 23.16 -7.98 -9.24
N VAL A 16 22.86 -7.19 -10.28
CA VAL A 16 23.26 -5.78 -10.36
C VAL A 16 22.61 -4.96 -9.25
N ARG A 17 21.32 -5.08 -9.02
CA ARG A 17 20.60 -4.37 -7.95
C ARG A 17 21.16 -4.70 -6.56
N SER A 18 21.51 -5.95 -6.29
CA SER A 18 22.10 -6.32 -5.00
C SER A 18 23.51 -5.76 -4.80
N GLN A 19 24.29 -5.59 -5.86
CA GLN A 19 25.61 -4.96 -5.80
C GLN A 19 25.50 -3.45 -5.57
N GLU A 20 24.59 -2.77 -6.27
CA GLU A 20 24.31 -1.35 -6.09
C GLU A 20 23.81 -1.06 -4.67
N GLU A 21 22.88 -1.88 -4.16
CA GLU A 21 22.39 -1.77 -2.79
C GLU A 21 23.52 -1.97 -1.77
N SER A 22 24.41 -2.94 -1.99
CA SER A 22 25.55 -3.19 -1.11
C SER A 22 26.52 -2.02 -1.07
N ALA A 23 26.75 -1.36 -2.20
CA ALA A 23 27.61 -0.18 -2.29
C ALA A 23 27.02 1.00 -1.52
N ILE A 24 25.73 1.31 -1.73
CA ILE A 24 25.06 2.41 -1.03
C ILE A 24 24.96 2.15 0.48
N VAL A 25 24.74 0.90 0.91
CA VAL A 25 24.76 0.52 2.32
C VAL A 25 26.14 0.72 2.94
N ALA A 26 27.22 0.43 2.22
CA ALA A 26 28.58 0.68 2.69
C ALA A 26 28.83 2.18 2.91
N GLU A 27 28.41 3.03 1.97
CA GLU A 27 28.50 4.48 2.10
C GLU A 27 27.64 5.04 3.25
N LEU A 28 26.42 4.54 3.43
CA LEU A 28 25.56 4.90 4.56
C LEU A 28 26.21 4.56 5.90
N LYS A 29 26.85 3.40 6.00
CA LYS A 29 27.60 2.98 7.21
C LYS A 29 28.84 3.83 7.45
N ALA A 30 29.48 4.29 6.38
CA ALA A 30 30.61 5.21 6.47
C ALA A 30 30.20 6.65 6.87
N GLY A 31 28.89 6.94 6.87
CA GLY A 31 28.36 8.25 7.22
C GLY A 31 28.39 9.25 6.08
N SER A 32 28.37 8.78 4.82
CA SER A 32 28.34 9.63 3.62
C SER A 32 27.08 10.49 3.59
N GLU A 33 27.23 11.81 3.60
CA GLU A 33 26.11 12.75 3.51
C GLU A 33 25.34 12.57 2.20
N ALA A 34 26.05 12.33 1.09
CA ALA A 34 25.43 12.08 -0.21
C ALA A 34 24.57 10.80 -0.21
N ALA A 35 25.04 9.73 0.45
CA ALA A 35 24.26 8.50 0.58
C ALA A 35 23.00 8.70 1.44
N TYR A 36 23.07 9.49 2.51
CA TYR A 36 21.89 9.83 3.31
C TYR A 36 20.94 10.76 2.57
N ALA A 37 21.42 11.72 1.79
CA ALA A 37 20.59 12.57 0.94
C ALA A 37 19.82 11.72 -0.09
N TRP A 38 20.50 10.76 -0.72
CA TRP A 38 19.86 9.79 -1.61
C TRP A 38 18.79 8.96 -0.87
N LEU A 39 19.10 8.42 0.30
CA LEU A 39 18.18 7.60 1.08
C LEU A 39 16.91 8.38 1.46
N ILE A 40 17.05 9.63 1.87
CA ILE A 40 15.91 10.49 2.18
C ILE A 40 15.13 10.78 0.89
N GLY A 41 15.78 11.15 -0.20
CA GLY A 41 15.13 11.41 -1.48
C GLY A 41 14.30 10.23 -1.99
N GLU A 42 14.84 9.01 -1.86
CA GLU A 42 14.20 7.78 -2.32
C GLU A 42 13.03 7.34 -1.43
N PHE A 43 13.18 7.43 -0.09
CA PHE A 43 12.24 6.81 0.84
C PHE A 43 11.31 7.79 1.56
N GLN A 44 11.54 9.10 1.53
CA GLN A 44 10.75 10.05 2.32
C GLN A 44 9.28 10.01 1.96
N GLN A 45 8.95 10.12 0.68
CA GLN A 45 7.57 10.15 0.21
C GLN A 45 6.84 8.79 0.39
N PRO A 46 7.43 7.65 -0.02
CA PRO A 46 6.83 6.35 0.24
C PRO A 46 6.60 6.08 1.72
N VAL A 47 7.58 6.37 2.58
CA VAL A 47 7.46 6.18 4.04
C VAL A 47 6.37 7.10 4.62
N TYR A 48 6.34 8.39 4.23
CA TYR A 48 5.29 9.29 4.65
C TYR A 48 3.90 8.79 4.22
N GLY A 49 3.75 8.37 2.98
CA GLY A 49 2.50 7.82 2.46
C GLY A 49 2.02 6.58 3.21
N LEU A 50 2.95 5.65 3.53
CA LEU A 50 2.65 4.48 4.35
C LEU A 50 2.22 4.89 5.77
N VAL A 51 2.99 5.74 6.44
CA VAL A 51 2.72 6.20 7.80
C VAL A 51 1.38 6.95 7.87
N TYR A 52 1.13 7.87 6.94
CA TYR A 52 -0.12 8.63 6.87
C TYR A 52 -1.36 7.73 6.76
N ARG A 53 -1.31 6.68 5.91
CA ARG A 53 -2.42 5.72 5.77
C ARG A 53 -2.66 4.87 7.02
N ILE A 54 -1.70 4.82 7.94
CA ILE A 54 -1.82 4.08 9.22
C ILE A 54 -2.27 4.99 10.34
N VAL A 55 -1.65 6.18 10.46
CA VAL A 55 -1.86 7.13 11.57
C VAL A 55 -3.10 7.99 11.32
N ASN A 56 -3.37 8.36 10.07
CA ASN A 56 -4.54 9.12 9.63
C ASN A 56 -4.56 10.60 10.06
N ASP A 57 -3.41 11.14 10.41
CA ASP A 57 -3.22 12.55 10.76
C ASP A 57 -1.93 13.04 10.06
N PRO A 58 -1.96 14.14 9.30
CA PRO A 58 -0.81 14.60 8.54
C PRO A 58 0.34 15.11 9.42
N ALA A 59 0.05 15.78 10.56
CA ALA A 59 1.08 16.25 11.47
C ALA A 59 1.77 15.07 12.17
N ASP A 60 0.98 14.14 12.69
CA ASP A 60 1.48 12.91 13.29
C ASP A 60 2.28 12.05 12.28
N ALA A 61 1.85 12.04 11.01
CA ALA A 61 2.57 11.32 9.96
C ALA A 61 3.92 11.96 9.66
N ALA A 62 3.99 13.29 9.58
CA ALA A 62 5.24 14.01 9.36
C ALA A 62 6.22 13.77 10.51
N ASP A 63 5.79 13.92 11.76
CA ASP A 63 6.61 13.68 12.94
C ASP A 63 7.10 12.22 13.00
N THR A 64 6.19 11.27 12.76
CA THR A 64 6.54 9.84 12.75
C THR A 64 7.54 9.51 11.64
N THR A 65 7.40 10.14 10.46
CA THR A 65 8.34 9.96 9.36
C THR A 65 9.74 10.46 9.74
N GLN A 66 9.85 11.60 10.42
CA GLN A 66 11.13 12.09 10.94
C GLN A 66 11.73 11.09 11.94
N ASP A 67 10.92 10.57 12.87
CA ASP A 67 11.35 9.56 13.83
C ASP A 67 11.87 8.29 13.16
N VAL A 68 11.23 7.86 12.07
CA VAL A 68 11.69 6.73 11.23
C VAL A 68 13.09 7.00 10.71
N PHE A 69 13.35 8.15 10.06
CA PHE A 69 14.66 8.45 9.51
C PHE A 69 15.72 8.63 10.59
N LEU A 70 15.39 9.20 11.75
CA LEU A 70 16.30 9.24 12.89
C LEU A 70 16.68 7.84 13.37
N LYS A 71 15.74 6.90 13.38
CA LYS A 71 16.00 5.49 13.74
C LYS A 71 16.81 4.76 12.67
N VAL A 72 16.52 5.01 11.39
CA VAL A 72 17.32 4.50 10.27
C VAL A 72 18.75 4.98 10.40
N PHE A 73 18.97 6.29 10.61
CA PHE A 73 20.29 6.87 10.79
C PHE A 73 21.06 6.21 11.95
N ARG A 74 20.44 6.13 13.14
CA ARG A 74 21.05 5.51 14.33
C ARG A 74 21.30 4.03 14.17
N GLY A 75 20.41 3.33 13.48
CA GLY A 75 20.43 1.88 13.28
C GLY A 75 21.35 1.42 12.13
N MET A 76 21.74 2.31 11.22
CA MET A 76 22.47 1.95 10.00
C MET A 76 23.77 1.18 10.27
N LYS A 77 24.50 1.55 11.31
CA LYS A 77 25.74 0.84 11.71
C LYS A 77 25.51 -0.63 12.07
N HIS A 78 24.29 -0.97 12.50
CA HIS A 78 23.88 -2.32 12.90
C HIS A 78 23.08 -3.05 11.81
N PHE A 79 22.90 -2.46 10.67
CA PHE A 79 22.25 -3.12 9.54
C PHE A 79 23.21 -4.16 8.94
N HIS A 80 22.87 -5.44 9.00
CA HIS A 80 23.75 -6.55 8.56
C HIS A 80 23.38 -7.11 7.19
N GLY A 81 22.43 -6.50 6.47
CA GLY A 81 22.04 -6.97 5.13
C GLY A 81 21.28 -8.30 5.13
N GLY A 82 20.67 -8.69 6.24
CA GLY A 82 19.80 -9.86 6.31
C GLY A 82 18.49 -9.72 5.55
N SER A 83 18.14 -8.50 5.15
CA SER A 83 17.02 -8.13 4.29
C SER A 83 17.45 -7.02 3.35
N SER A 84 16.61 -6.67 2.35
CA SER A 84 16.84 -5.46 1.56
C SER A 84 16.77 -4.21 2.44
N LEU A 85 17.47 -3.14 2.01
CA LEU A 85 17.40 -1.84 2.67
C LEU A 85 15.96 -1.33 2.74
N LYS A 86 15.20 -1.51 1.65
CA LYS A 86 13.77 -1.19 1.58
C LYS A 86 12.99 -1.92 2.67
N THR A 87 13.10 -3.24 2.74
CA THR A 87 12.43 -4.07 3.75
C THR A 87 12.73 -3.61 5.17
N TRP A 88 13.99 -3.29 5.45
CA TRP A 88 14.41 -2.82 6.77
C TRP A 88 13.83 -1.44 7.13
N VAL A 89 13.86 -0.48 6.20
CA VAL A 89 13.25 0.85 6.39
C VAL A 89 11.74 0.74 6.64
N TYR A 90 11.04 -0.06 5.84
CA TYR A 90 9.58 -0.26 5.99
C TYR A 90 9.21 -0.96 7.29
N ARG A 91 10.03 -1.89 7.79
CA ARG A 91 9.84 -2.49 9.11
C ARG A 91 9.90 -1.43 10.22
N ILE A 92 10.88 -0.54 10.16
CA ILE A 92 10.99 0.58 11.11
C ILE A 92 9.75 1.49 10.99
N ALA A 93 9.35 1.85 9.78
CA ALA A 93 8.20 2.73 9.52
C ALA A 93 6.89 2.15 10.09
N LEU A 94 6.62 0.87 9.84
CA LEU A 94 5.43 0.20 10.38
C LEU A 94 5.44 0.12 11.91
N HIS A 95 6.59 -0.15 12.49
CA HIS A 95 6.72 -0.21 13.95
C HIS A 95 6.43 1.16 14.58
N GLU A 96 6.98 2.24 14.02
CA GLU A 96 6.75 3.60 14.52
C GLU A 96 5.30 4.04 14.31
N ALA A 97 4.73 3.81 13.14
CA ALA A 97 3.33 4.12 12.87
C ALA A 97 2.38 3.36 13.83
N ALA A 98 2.64 2.08 14.08
CA ALA A 98 1.86 1.30 15.03
C ALA A 98 2.03 1.79 16.49
N ASN A 99 3.24 2.23 16.86
CA ASN A 99 3.51 2.83 18.18
C ASN A 99 2.75 4.15 18.34
N ARG A 100 2.83 5.06 17.35
CA ARG A 100 2.13 6.34 17.36
C ARG A 100 0.62 6.14 17.49
N ARG A 101 0.05 5.24 16.69
CA ARG A 101 -1.37 4.92 16.74
C ARG A 101 -1.79 4.36 18.11
N ARG A 102 -1.03 3.42 18.70
CA ARG A 102 -1.31 2.88 20.03
C ARG A 102 -1.23 3.95 21.11
N TRP A 103 -0.27 4.88 21.00
CA TRP A 103 -0.15 6.03 21.90
C TRP A 103 -1.41 6.90 21.84
N TRP A 104 -1.84 7.25 20.61
CA TRP A 104 -3.02 8.07 20.37
C TRP A 104 -4.29 7.46 20.97
N PHE A 105 -4.57 6.16 20.72
CA PHE A 105 -5.72 5.49 21.31
C PHE A 105 -5.69 5.48 22.84
N ARG A 106 -4.54 5.33 23.47
CA ARG A 106 -4.42 5.34 24.93
C ARG A 106 -4.63 6.73 25.53
N HIS A 107 -4.27 7.81 24.84
CA HIS A 107 -4.37 9.18 25.34
C HIS A 107 -5.73 9.78 25.03
N LYS A 108 -6.25 9.64 23.82
CA LYS A 108 -7.58 10.12 23.46
C LYS A 108 -8.70 9.43 24.26
N ALA A 109 -8.56 8.16 24.62
CA ALA A 109 -9.49 7.48 25.51
C ALA A 109 -9.53 8.11 26.93
N LYS A 110 -8.49 8.86 27.34
CA LYS A 110 -8.47 9.62 28.60
C LYS A 110 -9.04 11.03 28.47
N GLU A 111 -8.90 11.65 27.29
CA GLU A 111 -9.38 13.02 27.02
C GLU A 111 -10.88 13.06 26.73
N THR A 112 -11.48 11.98 26.25
CA THR A 112 -12.92 11.89 25.94
C THR A 112 -13.81 11.89 27.21
N SER A 113 -13.23 12.06 28.41
CA SER A 113 -14.00 12.32 29.65
C SER A 113 -14.37 13.79 29.87
N ILE A 114 -13.98 14.70 28.96
CA ILE A 114 -14.31 16.13 29.05
C ILE A 114 -14.81 16.58 27.68
N GLU A 115 -16.14 16.65 27.55
CA GLU A 115 -16.99 17.26 26.54
C GLU A 115 -16.77 16.97 25.04
N PRO A 116 -17.87 16.73 24.28
CA PRO A 116 -17.82 16.55 22.84
C PRO A 116 -17.85 17.93 22.16
N GLU A 117 -16.72 18.50 21.77
CA GLU A 117 -16.73 19.55 20.77
C GLU A 117 -16.54 18.94 19.37
N THR A 118 -17.65 18.93 18.68
CA THR A 118 -17.78 18.86 17.24
C THR A 118 -17.07 20.05 16.62
N GLU A 119 -15.91 19.84 16.00
CA GLU A 119 -15.56 20.66 14.84
C GLU A 119 -14.59 19.85 13.95
N ALA A 120 -15.18 19.29 12.88
CA ALA A 120 -14.45 18.87 11.70
C ALA A 120 -13.96 20.13 10.98
N ASN A 121 -12.82 20.67 11.37
CA ASN A 121 -12.14 21.66 10.55
C ASN A 121 -11.30 20.92 9.52
N GLY A 122 -11.85 20.88 8.30
CA GLY A 122 -11.14 20.54 7.10
C GLY A 122 -9.98 21.52 6.88
N VAL A 123 -8.81 21.16 7.34
CA VAL A 123 -7.57 21.77 6.87
C VAL A 123 -7.31 21.18 5.50
N SER A 124 -7.32 22.07 4.52
CA SER A 124 -7.15 21.77 3.10
C SER A 124 -5.91 20.89 2.86
N ASP A 125 -6.15 19.64 2.52
CA ASP A 125 -5.15 18.60 2.17
C ASP A 125 -4.34 18.96 0.89
N ASN A 126 -4.59 20.14 0.30
CA ASN A 126 -4.09 20.54 -1.01
C ASN A 126 -2.59 20.87 -1.09
N ALA A 127 -1.92 21.20 0.02
CA ALA A 127 -0.55 21.69 -0.06
C ALA A 127 0.51 20.57 -0.13
N ILE A 128 0.21 19.40 0.44
CA ILE A 128 1.16 18.27 0.51
C ILE A 128 0.95 17.30 -0.67
N GLN A 129 -0.27 17.21 -1.16
CA GLN A 129 -0.65 16.33 -2.26
C GLN A 129 -0.19 16.84 -3.63
N VAL A 130 0.00 18.16 -3.80
CA VAL A 130 0.60 18.76 -5.01
C VAL A 130 2.06 18.35 -5.23
N ALA A 131 2.78 17.96 -4.16
CA ALA A 131 4.16 17.48 -4.27
C ALA A 131 4.28 16.00 -4.74
N LEU A 132 3.16 15.28 -4.85
CA LEU A 132 3.14 13.87 -5.25
C LEU A 132 2.81 13.63 -6.73
N THR A 133 2.49 14.69 -7.48
CA THR A 133 2.09 14.58 -8.89
C THR A 133 3.11 15.28 -9.79
N ASP A 134 4.17 14.58 -10.14
CA ASP A 134 5.03 14.96 -11.27
C ASP A 134 4.69 14.06 -12.46
N HIS A 135 3.53 14.31 -13.06
CA HIS A 135 3.17 13.83 -14.40
C HIS A 135 2.44 14.96 -15.13
N ALA A 136 2.89 15.21 -16.36
CA ALA A 136 2.37 16.22 -17.28
C ALA A 136 0.97 15.83 -17.82
N ASP A 137 0.01 15.63 -16.91
CA ASP A 137 -1.39 15.41 -17.25
C ASP A 137 -2.12 16.75 -17.40
N SER A 138 -3.13 16.79 -18.26
CA SER A 138 -4.01 17.95 -18.39
C SER A 138 -4.57 18.35 -17.01
N PRO A 139 -4.73 19.65 -16.70
CA PRO A 139 -5.31 20.09 -15.41
C PRO A 139 -6.66 19.44 -15.09
N PHE A 140 -7.42 19.06 -16.11
CA PHE A 140 -8.70 18.38 -15.95
C PHE A 140 -8.51 16.90 -15.57
N ASP A 141 -7.56 16.21 -16.18
CA ASP A 141 -7.24 14.81 -15.88
C ASP A 141 -6.62 14.70 -14.48
N SER A 142 -5.82 15.68 -14.06
CA SER A 142 -5.22 15.71 -12.73
C SER A 142 -6.27 15.86 -11.62
N VAL A 143 -7.33 16.67 -11.82
CA VAL A 143 -8.43 16.82 -10.87
C VAL A 143 -9.24 15.51 -10.76
N ALA A 144 -9.58 14.89 -11.88
CA ALA A 144 -10.32 13.62 -11.88
C ALA A 144 -9.52 12.49 -11.23
N HIS A 145 -8.21 12.39 -11.52
CA HIS A 145 -7.33 11.43 -10.88
C HIS A 145 -7.23 11.65 -9.36
N HIS A 146 -7.15 12.91 -8.93
CA HIS A 146 -7.09 13.28 -7.53
C HIS A 146 -8.36 12.85 -6.76
N GLU A 147 -9.54 13.11 -7.34
CA GLU A 147 -10.82 12.72 -6.74
C GLU A 147 -10.95 11.20 -6.59
N VAL A 148 -10.58 10.45 -7.64
CA VAL A 148 -10.54 8.97 -7.60
C VAL A 148 -9.56 8.49 -6.52
N GLN A 149 -8.38 9.08 -6.44
CA GLN A 149 -7.36 8.70 -5.47
C GLN A 149 -7.82 8.98 -4.03
N GLN A 150 -8.40 10.15 -3.77
CA GLN A 150 -9.00 10.47 -2.46
C GLN A 150 -10.07 9.44 -2.09
N ARG A 151 -10.94 9.09 -3.01
CA ARG A 151 -11.99 8.11 -2.76
C ARG A 151 -11.44 6.73 -2.43
N VAL A 152 -10.43 6.29 -3.17
CA VAL A 152 -9.74 5.01 -2.90
C VAL A 152 -9.09 5.03 -1.51
N ASP A 153 -8.39 6.09 -1.15
CA ASP A 153 -7.75 6.23 0.16
C ASP A 153 -8.79 6.24 1.31
N GLU A 154 -9.94 6.92 1.13
CA GLU A 154 -11.04 6.90 2.10
C GLU A 154 -11.60 5.48 2.33
N GLU A 155 -11.85 4.75 1.25
CA GLU A 155 -12.37 3.38 1.36
C GLU A 155 -11.31 2.41 1.88
N LEU A 156 -10.05 2.61 1.54
CA LEU A 156 -8.92 1.85 2.07
C LEU A 156 -8.78 2.02 3.60
N ARG A 157 -9.02 3.24 4.13
CA ARG A 157 -9.01 3.52 5.59
C ARG A 157 -10.04 2.68 6.35
N LYS A 158 -11.15 2.32 5.71
CA LYS A 158 -12.24 1.51 6.30
C LYS A 158 -11.95 0.00 6.24
N VAL A 159 -10.91 -0.43 5.52
CA VAL A 159 -10.46 -1.84 5.53
C VAL A 159 -9.77 -2.14 6.85
N PRO A 160 -10.02 -3.31 7.49
CA PRO A 160 -9.35 -3.70 8.73
C PRO A 160 -7.82 -3.67 8.58
N GLU A 161 -7.14 -3.14 9.61
CA GLU A 161 -5.70 -2.82 9.58
C GLU A 161 -4.79 -3.93 9.04
N PRO A 162 -4.88 -5.19 9.48
CA PRO A 162 -3.96 -6.23 9.00
C PRO A 162 -4.06 -6.44 7.47
N TYR A 163 -5.25 -6.24 6.92
CA TYR A 163 -5.50 -6.37 5.48
C TYR A 163 -5.06 -5.11 4.73
N ARG A 164 -5.43 -3.93 5.28
CA ARG A 164 -5.05 -2.63 4.73
C ARG A 164 -3.55 -2.47 4.60
N THR A 165 -2.79 -2.72 5.68
CA THR A 165 -1.33 -2.63 5.67
C THR A 165 -0.72 -3.58 4.65
N THR A 166 -1.24 -4.81 4.54
CA THR A 166 -0.75 -5.78 3.55
C THR A 166 -1.03 -5.33 2.11
N LEU A 167 -2.20 -4.70 1.86
CA LEU A 167 -2.55 -4.12 0.55
C LEU A 167 -1.61 -2.96 0.20
N ILE A 168 -1.38 -2.02 1.13
CA ILE A 168 -0.48 -0.88 0.91
C ILE A 168 0.91 -1.39 0.50
N LEU A 169 1.49 -2.31 1.26
CA LEU A 169 2.81 -2.85 0.97
C LEU A 169 2.88 -3.55 -0.40
N ARG A 170 1.80 -4.25 -0.81
CA ARG A 170 1.78 -4.98 -2.08
C ARG A 170 1.43 -4.10 -3.27
N ASP A 171 0.32 -3.36 -3.17
CA ASP A 171 -0.31 -2.75 -4.34
C ASP A 171 0.13 -1.28 -4.54
N LEU A 172 0.67 -0.61 -3.49
CA LEU A 172 1.22 0.74 -3.58
C LEU A 172 2.75 0.77 -3.52
N GLU A 173 3.35 -0.06 -2.66
CA GLU A 173 4.81 -0.10 -2.48
C GLU A 173 5.48 -1.21 -3.29
N GLU A 174 4.70 -1.99 -4.04
CA GLU A 174 5.14 -3.04 -4.98
C GLU A 174 6.05 -4.12 -4.36
N MET A 175 5.97 -4.31 -3.04
CA MET A 175 6.78 -5.32 -2.35
C MET A 175 6.39 -6.74 -2.75
N SER A 176 7.36 -7.63 -2.81
CA SER A 176 7.13 -9.07 -2.99
C SER A 176 6.41 -9.68 -1.78
N TYR A 177 5.81 -10.85 -1.95
CA TYR A 177 5.16 -11.53 -0.83
C TYR A 177 6.15 -11.92 0.26
N GLU A 178 7.37 -12.26 -0.13
CA GLU A 178 8.49 -12.60 0.74
C GLU A 178 8.91 -11.39 1.58
N GLU A 179 9.11 -10.23 0.97
CA GLU A 179 9.42 -8.99 1.66
C GLU A 179 8.30 -8.57 2.61
N ILE A 180 7.02 -8.69 2.19
CA ILE A 180 5.86 -8.39 3.05
C ILE A 180 5.82 -9.34 4.25
N ALA A 181 6.07 -10.64 4.03
CA ALA A 181 6.13 -11.63 5.11
C ALA A 181 7.19 -11.28 6.14
N GLU A 182 8.35 -10.82 5.65
CA GLU A 182 9.47 -10.38 6.49
C GLU A 182 9.16 -9.07 7.22
N VAL A 183 8.60 -8.06 6.54
CA VAL A 183 8.23 -6.77 7.14
C VAL A 183 7.16 -6.92 8.22
N LEU A 184 6.15 -7.76 7.97
CA LEU A 184 5.03 -7.98 8.88
C LEU A 184 5.28 -9.11 9.90
N GLU A 185 6.40 -9.83 9.81
CA GLU A 185 6.76 -10.99 10.64
C GLU A 185 5.66 -12.07 10.64
N VAL A 186 5.14 -12.39 9.45
CA VAL A 186 4.07 -13.38 9.26
C VAL A 186 4.45 -14.40 8.17
N SER A 187 3.73 -15.52 8.14
CA SER A 187 3.93 -16.52 7.08
C SER A 187 3.45 -16.03 5.70
N LEU A 188 4.03 -16.54 4.62
CA LEU A 188 3.57 -16.30 3.25
C LEU A 188 2.09 -16.65 3.05
N GLY A 189 1.60 -17.71 3.69
CA GLY A 189 0.18 -18.08 3.68
C GLY A 189 -0.69 -17.00 4.30
N THR A 190 -0.21 -16.36 5.38
CA THR A 190 -0.89 -15.23 6.01
C THR A 190 -0.92 -14.02 5.10
N VAL A 191 0.17 -13.69 4.40
CA VAL A 191 0.22 -12.59 3.43
C VAL A 191 -0.83 -12.82 2.33
N LYS A 192 -0.82 -14.00 1.69
CA LYS A 192 -1.77 -14.35 0.63
C LYS A 192 -3.22 -14.23 1.10
N SER A 193 -3.55 -14.76 2.28
CA SER A 193 -4.90 -14.70 2.83
C SER A 193 -5.33 -13.26 3.18
N ARG A 194 -4.42 -12.44 3.72
CA ARG A 194 -4.68 -11.02 4.01
C ARG A 194 -4.92 -10.22 2.74
N LEU A 195 -4.13 -10.45 1.68
CA LEU A 195 -4.33 -9.80 0.38
C LEU A 195 -5.70 -10.14 -0.23
N THR A 196 -6.07 -11.43 -0.25
CA THR A 196 -7.38 -11.84 -0.78
C THR A 196 -8.51 -11.15 -0.02
N ARG A 197 -8.52 -11.24 1.30
CA ARG A 197 -9.57 -10.62 2.14
C ARG A 197 -9.57 -9.09 2.03
N GLY A 198 -8.40 -8.48 1.95
CA GLY A 198 -8.27 -7.03 1.79
C GLY A 198 -8.81 -6.55 0.46
N ARG A 199 -8.45 -7.22 -0.65
CA ARG A 199 -8.95 -6.89 -1.99
C ARG A 199 -10.45 -7.09 -2.10
N ASP A 200 -11.00 -8.15 -1.51
CA ASP A 200 -12.44 -8.38 -1.48
C ASP A 200 -13.16 -7.30 -0.68
N ALA A 201 -12.64 -6.91 0.48
CA ALA A 201 -13.22 -5.86 1.29
C ALA A 201 -13.18 -4.49 0.58
N LEU A 202 -12.06 -4.14 -0.08
CA LEU A 202 -11.92 -2.90 -0.82
C LEU A 202 -12.82 -2.89 -2.07
N ARG A 203 -12.89 -4.00 -2.81
CA ARG A 203 -13.79 -4.15 -3.97
C ARG A 203 -15.25 -3.93 -3.60
N GLN A 204 -15.72 -4.53 -2.52
CA GLN A 204 -17.10 -4.35 -2.05
C GLN A 204 -17.41 -2.88 -1.75
N ARG A 205 -16.47 -2.15 -1.17
CA ARG A 205 -16.61 -0.73 -0.83
C ARG A 205 -16.57 0.18 -2.05
N LEU A 206 -15.70 -0.11 -3.03
CA LEU A 206 -15.55 0.69 -4.24
C LEU A 206 -16.62 0.38 -5.31
N THR A 207 -17.31 -0.77 -5.22
CA THR A 207 -18.33 -1.16 -6.22
C THR A 207 -19.43 -0.10 -6.41
N PRO A 208 -20.03 0.53 -5.37
CA PRO A 208 -21.02 1.59 -5.57
C PRO A 208 -20.46 2.78 -6.34
N TYR A 209 -19.27 3.25 -5.96
CA TYR A 209 -18.59 4.37 -6.60
C TYR A 209 -18.24 4.08 -8.08
N VAL A 210 -17.70 2.90 -8.36
CA VAL A 210 -17.40 2.49 -9.76
C VAL A 210 -18.66 2.42 -10.61
N ARG A 211 -19.79 2.01 -10.04
CA ARG A 211 -21.09 2.01 -10.76
C ARG A 211 -21.60 3.43 -11.04
N GLU A 212 -21.46 4.31 -10.07
CA GLU A 212 -21.86 5.72 -10.20
C GLU A 212 -21.06 6.41 -11.30
N VAL A 213 -19.73 6.40 -11.21
CA VAL A 213 -18.82 6.98 -12.21
C VAL A 213 -18.96 6.28 -13.58
N GLY A 214 -19.12 4.96 -13.59
CA GLY A 214 -19.33 4.19 -14.82
C GLY A 214 -20.62 4.60 -15.56
N ASN A 215 -21.68 4.92 -14.82
CA ASN A 215 -22.93 5.43 -15.40
C ASN A 215 -22.76 6.86 -15.96
N GLU A 216 -22.05 7.72 -15.23
CA GLU A 216 -21.76 9.10 -15.68
C GLU A 216 -20.89 9.14 -16.94
N LEU A 217 -19.91 8.25 -17.03
CA LEU A 217 -19.00 8.13 -18.19
C LEU A 217 -19.58 7.27 -19.32
N GLY A 218 -20.82 6.74 -19.19
CA GLY A 218 -21.43 5.86 -20.18
C GLY A 218 -20.78 4.48 -20.28
N LEU A 219 -19.95 4.10 -19.31
CA LEU A 219 -19.32 2.79 -19.23
C LEU A 219 -20.30 1.83 -18.56
N THR A 220 -21.02 1.04 -19.37
CA THR A 220 -21.89 -0.01 -18.82
C THR A 220 -21.06 -1.05 -18.07
N ALA A 221 -21.38 -1.27 -16.80
CA ALA A 221 -20.79 -2.36 -16.04
C ALA A 221 -20.93 -3.70 -16.79
N PRO A 222 -19.91 -4.60 -16.75
CA PRO A 222 -20.05 -5.93 -17.33
C PRO A 222 -21.29 -6.61 -16.73
N LYS A 223 -22.23 -7.05 -17.56
CA LYS A 223 -23.39 -7.80 -17.12
C LYS A 223 -22.90 -9.00 -16.31
N GLU A 224 -23.31 -9.08 -15.06
CA GLU A 224 -23.17 -10.31 -14.28
C GLU A 224 -23.76 -11.46 -15.09
N GLN A 225 -22.92 -12.41 -15.47
CA GLN A 225 -23.39 -13.65 -16.05
C GLN A 225 -24.21 -14.35 -14.96
N GLY A 226 -25.52 -14.31 -15.11
CA GLY A 226 -26.46 -15.02 -14.26
C GLY A 226 -26.10 -16.51 -14.18
N PRO A 227 -26.56 -17.22 -13.14
CA PRO A 227 -26.23 -18.61 -12.91
C PRO A 227 -26.58 -19.43 -14.15
N ARG A 228 -25.59 -20.17 -14.68
CA ARG A 228 -25.79 -21.10 -15.79
C ARG A 228 -26.90 -22.06 -15.42
N SER A 229 -28.06 -21.92 -16.06
CA SER A 229 -29.16 -22.85 -15.97
C SER A 229 -28.64 -24.25 -16.35
N GLN A 230 -28.75 -25.18 -15.42
CA GLN A 230 -28.52 -26.59 -15.66
C GLN A 230 -29.53 -27.06 -16.72
N VAL A 231 -29.03 -27.39 -17.89
CA VAL A 231 -29.80 -28.08 -18.92
C VAL A 231 -30.07 -29.49 -18.41
N ALA A 232 -31.33 -29.74 -18.02
CA ALA A 232 -31.80 -31.05 -17.69
C ALA A 232 -31.71 -31.95 -18.92
N GLY A 233 -30.79 -32.91 -18.87
CA GLY A 233 -30.67 -33.97 -19.87
C GLY A 233 -31.88 -34.93 -19.83
N GLY A 234 -32.74 -34.79 -20.80
CA GLY A 234 -33.86 -35.71 -21.00
C GLY A 234 -33.37 -37.13 -21.35
N GLY A 235 -33.56 -38.05 -20.45
CA GLY A 235 -33.31 -39.47 -20.68
C GLY A 235 -34.28 -40.03 -21.73
N ARG A 236 -33.75 -40.50 -22.84
CA ARG A 236 -34.44 -41.40 -23.78
C ARG A 236 -34.40 -42.83 -23.24
N ARG A 237 -35.57 -43.29 -22.83
CA ARG A 237 -35.83 -44.70 -22.56
C ARG A 237 -35.83 -45.44 -23.88
N VAL A 238 -34.95 -46.40 -24.05
CA VAL A 238 -35.02 -47.37 -25.14
C VAL A 238 -35.75 -48.59 -24.61
N GLU A 239 -36.89 -48.85 -25.17
CA GLU A 239 -37.71 -50.04 -24.96
C GLU A 239 -37.19 -51.13 -25.85
N VAL A 240 -36.79 -52.28 -25.29
CA VAL A 240 -36.47 -53.50 -26.03
C VAL A 240 -37.52 -54.54 -25.63
N MET A 241 -38.33 -55.00 -26.59
CA MET A 241 -39.16 -56.20 -26.56
C MET A 241 -38.79 -57.07 -27.76
N PRO A 242 -39.21 -58.31 -27.73
CA PRO A 242 -38.90 -59.46 -26.86
C PRO A 242 -37.81 -60.36 -27.41
#